data_11ade23cc0c27c1cf297279a69185977
#
_entry.id   11ade23cc0c27c1cf297279a69185977
#
_cell.length_a   1.000
_cell.length_b   1.000
_cell.length_c   1.000
_cell.angle_alpha   90.00
_cell.angle_beta   90.00
_cell.angle_gamma   90.00
#
_symmetry.space_group_name_H-M   'P 1'
#
loop_
_entity.id
_entity.type
_entity.pdbx_description
1 polymer ?
#
loop_
_entity_poly.entity_id
_entity_poly.type
_entity_poly.pdbx_seq_one_letter_code
_entity_poly.pdbx_strand_id
1 'polypeptide(L)'
;RGLGDVYKRQVMTNSLSVANALRELEREPVLLMTGGTWDPHSESFQGQVAEQVLRSYDFDQLFIGATGLDIERGTTTFNELLGLSRVMAEVAREVIVMAEADKLGRRIPNLELPWSSVQTLITDERLSDEAFELIQARGVKVIRARCED
;
A
#
# COMPACT_ATOMS: atom_id res chain seq x y z
N ARG A 1 23.75 5.64 -19.57
CA ARG A 1 22.37 5.32 -19.78
C ARG A 1 22.05 3.94 -19.22
N GLY A 2 21.17 3.85 -18.25
CA GLY A 2 20.86 2.61 -17.56
C GLY A 2 19.76 1.81 -18.25
N LEU A 3 19.54 0.59 -17.77
CA LEU A 3 18.48 -0.28 -18.25
C LEU A 3 17.10 0.36 -18.11
N GLY A 4 16.91 1.25 -17.15
CA GLY A 4 15.66 1.97 -16.95
C GLY A 4 15.23 2.87 -18.11
N ASP A 5 16.17 3.24 -18.98
CA ASP A 5 15.86 4.00 -20.20
C ASP A 5 15.35 3.11 -21.32
N VAL A 6 15.64 1.82 -21.27
CA VAL A 6 15.26 0.84 -22.27
C VAL A 6 13.93 0.16 -21.91
N TYR A 7 13.75 -0.12 -20.61
CA TYR A 7 12.57 -0.80 -20.11
C TYR A 7 11.62 0.19 -19.44
N LYS A 8 10.38 0.22 -19.90
CA LYS A 8 9.34 0.99 -19.22
C LYS A 8 9.04 0.39 -17.86
N ARG A 9 8.79 1.26 -16.88
CA ARG A 9 8.32 0.83 -15.57
C ARG A 9 6.98 0.13 -15.72
N GLN A 10 6.82 -0.99 -15.03
CA GLN A 10 5.55 -1.71 -14.96
C GLN A 10 4.85 -1.40 -13.65
N VAL A 11 3.56 -1.11 -13.73
CA VAL A 11 2.72 -0.84 -12.56
C VAL A 11 1.49 -1.72 -12.63
N MET A 12 1.25 -2.51 -11.60
CA MET A 12 0.02 -3.26 -11.46
C MET A 12 -0.84 -2.63 -10.38
N THR A 13 -2.12 -2.47 -10.67
CA THR A 13 -3.09 -1.94 -9.70
C THR A 13 -4.41 -2.69 -9.79
N ASN A 14 -5.16 -2.68 -8.70
CA ASN A 14 -6.55 -3.16 -8.66
C ASN A 14 -7.55 -2.00 -8.62
N SER A 15 -7.08 -0.76 -8.68
CA SER A 15 -7.90 0.44 -8.56
C SER A 15 -8.09 1.14 -9.91
N LEU A 16 -9.34 1.38 -10.29
CA LEU A 16 -9.65 2.14 -11.50
C LEU A 16 -9.15 3.58 -11.43
N SER A 17 -9.27 4.21 -10.26
CA SER A 17 -8.82 5.61 -10.11
C SER A 17 -7.31 5.73 -10.25
N VAL A 18 -6.56 4.78 -9.71
CA VAL A 18 -5.10 4.75 -9.88
C VAL A 18 -4.74 4.50 -11.35
N ALA A 19 -5.41 3.55 -11.99
CA ALA A 19 -5.18 3.26 -13.41
C ALA A 19 -5.44 4.48 -14.28
N ASN A 20 -6.53 5.20 -14.04
CA ASN A 20 -6.84 6.42 -14.77
C ASN A 20 -5.80 7.51 -14.56
N ALA A 21 -5.31 7.69 -13.32
CA ALA A 21 -4.27 8.66 -13.01
C ALA A 21 -2.96 8.32 -13.74
N LEU A 22 -2.59 7.05 -13.78
CA LEU A 22 -1.36 6.62 -14.45
C LEU A 22 -1.41 6.83 -15.97
N ARG A 23 -2.59 6.71 -16.57
CA ARG A 23 -2.77 6.94 -18.01
C ARG A 23 -2.60 8.39 -18.41
N GLU A 24 -2.75 9.31 -17.49
CA GLU A 24 -2.60 10.75 -17.74
C GLU A 24 -1.15 11.23 -17.59
N LEU A 25 -0.25 10.36 -17.14
CA LEU A 25 1.16 10.72 -17.00
C LEU A 25 1.82 10.91 -18.37
N GLU A 26 2.71 11.89 -18.46
CA GLU A 26 3.47 12.19 -19.67
C GLU A 26 4.33 10.99 -20.09
N ARG A 27 4.91 10.27 -19.13
CA ARG A 27 5.59 9.00 -19.35
C ARG A 27 4.74 7.87 -18.79
N GLU A 28 3.85 7.40 -19.61
CA GLU A 28 2.93 6.35 -19.23
C GLU A 28 3.68 5.04 -18.96
N PRO A 29 3.52 4.42 -17.80
CA PRO A 29 4.11 3.10 -17.54
C PRO A 29 3.36 2.01 -18.29
N VAL A 30 3.93 0.82 -18.35
CA VAL A 30 3.17 -0.36 -18.73
C VAL A 30 2.19 -0.65 -17.61
N LEU A 31 0.90 -0.50 -17.90
CA LEU A 31 -0.16 -0.63 -16.91
C LEU A 31 -0.77 -2.03 -16.97
N LEU A 32 -0.74 -2.69 -15.83
CA LEU A 32 -1.36 -4.01 -15.63
C LEU A 32 -2.49 -3.88 -14.62
N MET A 33 -3.60 -4.56 -14.88
CA MET A 33 -4.72 -4.63 -13.95
C MET A 33 -4.85 -6.05 -13.41
N THR A 34 -5.17 -6.17 -12.12
CA THR A 34 -5.38 -7.48 -11.52
C THR A 34 -6.62 -8.16 -12.07
N GLY A 35 -7.62 -7.38 -12.48
CA GLY A 35 -8.95 -7.92 -12.71
C GLY A 35 -9.54 -8.48 -11.42
N GLY A 36 -10.58 -9.28 -11.56
CA GLY A 36 -11.27 -9.87 -10.41
C GLY A 36 -12.69 -9.34 -10.26
N THR A 37 -13.19 -9.36 -9.03
CA THR A 37 -14.55 -8.93 -8.71
C THR A 37 -14.55 -7.48 -8.27
N TRP A 38 -15.40 -6.68 -8.88
CA TRP A 38 -15.54 -5.26 -8.49
C TRP A 38 -16.15 -5.13 -7.10
N ASP A 39 -15.48 -4.39 -6.23
CA ASP A 39 -15.97 -4.03 -4.91
C ASP A 39 -16.33 -2.54 -4.89
N PRO A 40 -17.62 -2.19 -4.79
CA PRO A 40 -18.05 -0.79 -4.78
C PRO A 40 -17.63 -0.02 -3.53
N HIS A 41 -17.38 -0.69 -2.42
CA HIS A 41 -16.94 -0.02 -1.19
C HIS A 41 -15.52 0.48 -1.26
N SER A 42 -14.61 -0.33 -1.77
CA SER A 42 -13.21 0.06 -1.95
C SER A 42 -12.93 0.66 -3.33
N GLU A 43 -13.91 0.63 -4.23
CA GLU A 43 -13.76 1.06 -5.63
C GLU A 43 -12.58 0.39 -6.32
N SER A 44 -12.43 -0.90 -6.09
CA SER A 44 -11.32 -1.68 -6.60
C SER A 44 -11.74 -3.11 -6.90
N PHE A 45 -10.88 -3.83 -7.60
CA PHE A 45 -11.07 -5.24 -7.88
C PHE A 45 -10.48 -6.08 -6.76
N GLN A 46 -11.23 -7.10 -6.34
CA GLN A 46 -10.90 -7.99 -5.23
C GLN A 46 -11.13 -9.44 -5.63
N GLY A 47 -10.84 -10.36 -4.74
CA GLY A 47 -11.19 -11.76 -4.87
C GLY A 47 -10.09 -12.66 -5.41
N GLN A 48 -10.44 -13.92 -5.60
CA GLN A 48 -9.46 -14.97 -5.92
C GLN A 48 -8.77 -14.77 -7.26
N VAL A 49 -9.47 -14.26 -8.27
CA VAL A 49 -8.86 -14.00 -9.59
C VAL A 49 -7.76 -12.97 -9.45
N ALA A 50 -8.01 -11.87 -8.72
CA ALA A 50 -7.00 -10.84 -8.47
C ALA A 50 -5.80 -11.43 -7.70
N GLU A 51 -6.05 -12.25 -6.69
CA GLU A 51 -5.00 -12.92 -5.93
C GLU A 51 -4.13 -13.83 -6.81
N GLN A 52 -4.75 -14.62 -7.68
CA GLN A 52 -4.03 -15.50 -8.59
C GLN A 52 -3.16 -14.74 -9.57
N VAL A 53 -3.66 -13.62 -10.09
CA VAL A 53 -2.86 -12.76 -10.98
C VAL A 53 -1.64 -12.23 -10.25
N LEU A 54 -1.83 -11.71 -9.04
CA LEU A 54 -0.72 -11.20 -8.21
C LEU A 54 0.32 -12.28 -7.93
N ARG A 55 -0.11 -13.50 -7.63
CA ARG A 55 0.82 -14.61 -7.32
C ARG A 55 1.66 -15.05 -8.52
N SER A 56 1.28 -14.63 -9.73
CA SER A 56 2.06 -14.89 -10.96
C SER A 56 3.22 -13.91 -11.16
N TYR A 57 3.36 -12.91 -10.30
CA TYR A 57 4.35 -11.86 -10.41
C TYR A 57 5.23 -11.77 -9.16
N ASP A 58 6.38 -11.15 -9.32
CA ASP A 58 7.29 -10.76 -8.24
C ASP A 58 7.55 -9.26 -8.41
N PHE A 59 7.17 -8.48 -7.43
CA PHE A 59 7.25 -7.02 -7.51
C PHE A 59 8.39 -6.50 -6.63
N ASP A 60 9.00 -5.42 -7.08
CA ASP A 60 10.04 -4.74 -6.30
C ASP A 60 9.42 -3.98 -5.12
N GLN A 61 8.31 -3.29 -5.36
CA GLN A 61 7.69 -2.41 -4.37
C GLN A 61 6.17 -2.52 -4.41
N LEU A 62 5.58 -2.50 -3.23
CA LEU A 62 4.16 -2.30 -3.04
C LEU A 62 3.94 -0.96 -2.35
N PHE A 63 3.08 -0.12 -2.94
CA PHE A 63 2.56 1.07 -2.30
C PHE A 63 1.11 0.80 -1.93
N ILE A 64 0.79 0.87 -0.66
CA ILE A 64 -0.54 0.55 -0.16
C ILE A 64 -0.98 1.57 0.90
N GLY A 65 -2.25 1.95 0.85
CA GLY A 65 -2.85 2.79 1.88
C GLY A 65 -3.28 1.96 3.09
N ALA A 66 -3.82 2.62 4.09
CA ALA A 66 -4.37 1.97 5.27
C ALA A 66 -5.62 2.71 5.75
N THR A 67 -6.60 1.97 6.21
CA THR A 67 -7.79 2.55 6.85
C THR A 67 -7.46 3.05 8.25
N GLY A 68 -6.63 2.31 8.97
CA GLY A 68 -6.16 2.69 10.28
C GLY A 68 -4.73 2.24 10.53
N LEU A 69 -4.11 2.86 11.52
CA LEU A 69 -2.77 2.52 12.00
C LEU A 69 -2.85 2.24 13.49
N ASP A 70 -2.20 1.18 13.92
CA ASP A 70 -2.10 0.79 15.32
C ASP A 70 -0.62 0.64 15.68
N ILE A 71 -0.18 1.38 16.70
CA ILE A 71 1.24 1.40 17.09
C ILE A 71 1.78 0.00 17.39
N GLU A 72 0.98 -0.84 18.04
CA GLU A 72 1.42 -2.17 18.46
C GLU A 72 1.26 -3.22 17.37
N ARG A 73 0.19 -3.13 16.56
CA ARG A 73 -0.18 -4.18 15.64
C ARG A 73 0.30 -3.98 14.19
N GLY A 74 0.05 -2.81 13.62
CA GLY A 74 0.32 -2.54 12.21
C GLY A 74 -0.80 -1.77 11.54
N THR A 75 -1.08 -2.07 10.26
CA THR A 75 -2.22 -1.48 9.55
C THR A 75 -3.49 -2.24 9.86
N THR A 76 -4.60 -1.52 9.96
CA THR A 76 -5.89 -2.08 10.35
C THR A 76 -6.99 -1.70 9.36
N THR A 77 -8.03 -2.51 9.30
CA THR A 77 -9.14 -2.31 8.38
C THR A 77 -10.45 -2.83 8.98
N PHE A 78 -11.58 -2.30 8.52
CA PHE A 78 -12.89 -2.84 8.81
C PHE A 78 -13.26 -4.03 7.91
N ASN A 79 -12.54 -4.22 6.81
CA ASN A 79 -12.82 -5.28 5.88
C ASN A 79 -12.31 -6.62 6.42
N GLU A 80 -13.18 -7.59 6.52
CA GLU A 80 -12.82 -8.95 6.91
C GLU A 80 -12.13 -9.74 5.77
N LEU A 81 -12.30 -9.28 4.54
CA LEU A 81 -11.72 -9.91 3.37
C LEU A 81 -10.30 -9.37 3.14
N LEU A 82 -9.36 -9.88 3.90
CA LEU A 82 -7.98 -9.40 3.94
C LEU A 82 -7.06 -10.03 2.88
N GLY A 83 -7.56 -10.99 2.12
CA GLY A 83 -6.74 -11.85 1.27
C GLY A 83 -5.86 -11.07 0.29
N LEU A 84 -6.43 -10.08 -0.42
CA LEU A 84 -5.69 -9.39 -1.47
C LEU A 84 -4.53 -8.57 -0.94
N SER A 85 -4.73 -7.81 0.14
CA SER A 85 -3.65 -7.01 0.74
C SER A 85 -2.50 -7.89 1.21
N ARG A 86 -2.80 -9.04 1.78
CA ARG A 86 -1.79 -10.00 2.23
C ARG A 86 -1.01 -10.59 1.07
N VAL A 87 -1.70 -10.94 -0.02
CA VAL A 87 -1.04 -11.43 -1.23
C VAL A 87 -0.15 -10.37 -1.83
N MET A 88 -0.62 -9.12 -1.91
CA MET A 88 0.18 -7.99 -2.39
C MET A 88 1.49 -7.88 -1.60
N ALA A 89 1.41 -7.97 -0.27
CA ALA A 89 2.59 -7.89 0.58
C ALA A 89 3.54 -9.09 0.39
N GLU A 90 2.99 -10.29 0.20
CA GLU A 90 3.77 -11.51 -0.02
C GLU A 90 4.59 -11.47 -1.31
N VAL A 91 4.04 -10.89 -2.39
CA VAL A 91 4.67 -10.88 -3.71
C VAL A 91 5.55 -9.67 -3.95
N ALA A 92 5.67 -8.77 -2.98
CA ALA A 92 6.50 -7.57 -3.06
C ALA A 92 7.71 -7.71 -2.17
N ARG A 93 8.86 -7.23 -2.65
CA ARG A 93 10.12 -7.25 -1.87
C ARG A 93 10.14 -6.16 -0.82
N GLU A 94 9.49 -5.03 -1.09
CA GLU A 94 9.41 -3.90 -0.18
C GLU A 94 7.97 -3.42 -0.10
N VAL A 95 7.45 -3.31 1.11
CA VAL A 95 6.09 -2.83 1.37
C VAL A 95 6.18 -1.42 1.96
N ILE A 96 5.56 -0.47 1.28
CA ILE A 96 5.52 0.93 1.66
C ILE A 96 4.07 1.30 1.91
N VAL A 97 3.76 1.61 3.16
CA VAL A 97 2.43 2.08 3.56
C VAL A 97 2.41 3.60 3.49
N MET A 98 1.39 4.15 2.85
CA MET A 98 1.16 5.59 2.79
C MET A 98 -0.17 5.90 3.47
N ALA A 99 -0.12 6.55 4.61
CA ALA A 99 -1.31 6.86 5.40
C ALA A 99 -1.11 8.14 6.21
N GLU A 100 -2.14 8.97 6.25
CA GLU A 100 -2.12 10.17 7.07
C GLU A 100 -2.07 9.83 8.56
N ALA A 101 -1.47 10.71 9.35
CA ALA A 101 -1.29 10.50 10.79
C ALA A 101 -2.61 10.39 11.54
N ASP A 102 -3.69 10.96 11.03
CA ASP A 102 -5.01 10.86 11.65
C ASP A 102 -5.62 9.45 11.58
N LYS A 103 -5.00 8.54 10.83
CA LYS A 103 -5.38 7.13 10.83
C LYS A 103 -4.95 6.41 12.11
N LEU A 104 -4.02 6.99 12.85
CA LEU A 104 -3.57 6.46 14.12
C LEU A 104 -4.62 6.70 15.21
N GLY A 105 -4.77 5.75 16.12
CA GLY A 105 -5.66 5.87 17.25
C GLY A 105 -7.11 5.49 16.99
N ARG A 106 -7.44 5.09 15.79
CA ARG A 106 -8.78 4.57 15.49
C ARG A 106 -8.88 3.13 15.99
N ARG A 107 -10.00 2.82 16.63
CA ARG A 107 -10.28 1.44 17.05
C ARG A 107 -10.85 0.65 15.90
N ILE A 108 -9.98 0.03 15.12
CA ILE A 108 -10.37 -0.76 13.96
C ILE A 108 -9.98 -2.22 14.23
N PRO A 109 -10.94 -3.17 14.10
CA PRO A 109 -10.76 -4.51 14.66
C PRO A 109 -9.77 -5.38 13.91
N ASN A 110 -9.73 -5.31 12.58
CA ASN A 110 -8.99 -6.30 11.82
C ASN A 110 -7.58 -5.84 11.47
N LEU A 111 -6.61 -6.66 11.80
CA LEU A 111 -5.24 -6.46 11.37
C LEU A 111 -5.11 -6.77 9.89
N GLU A 112 -4.63 -5.82 9.11
CA GLU A 112 -4.37 -6.02 7.69
C GLU A 112 -2.93 -6.47 7.46
N LEU A 113 -1.96 -5.64 7.82
CA LEU A 113 -0.53 -5.96 7.73
C LEU A 113 0.15 -5.71 9.07
N PRO A 114 0.80 -6.73 9.66
CA PRO A 114 1.61 -6.49 10.85
C PRO A 114 2.83 -5.64 10.50
N TRP A 115 3.38 -4.90 11.47
CA TRP A 115 4.58 -4.09 11.23
C TRP A 115 5.75 -4.90 10.67
N SER A 116 5.84 -6.17 11.02
CA SER A 116 6.89 -7.06 10.48
C SER A 116 6.83 -7.24 8.96
N SER A 117 5.68 -6.96 8.35
CA SER A 117 5.49 -7.02 6.89
C SER A 117 5.68 -5.66 6.21
N VAL A 118 5.94 -4.60 6.96
CA VAL A 118 6.04 -3.24 6.44
C VAL A 118 7.48 -2.74 6.62
N GLN A 119 8.10 -2.33 5.52
CA GLN A 119 9.45 -1.77 5.55
C GLN A 119 9.44 -0.27 5.83
N THR A 120 8.48 0.44 5.22
CA THR A 120 8.41 1.91 5.32
C THR A 120 6.97 2.37 5.53
N LEU A 121 6.80 3.31 6.44
CA LEU A 121 5.57 4.07 6.60
C LEU A 121 5.83 5.52 6.20
N ILE A 122 5.12 6.00 5.19
CA ILE A 122 5.11 7.41 4.82
C ILE A 122 3.83 8.01 5.37
N THR A 123 3.99 8.98 6.25
CA THR A 123 2.88 9.67 6.90
C THR A 123 3.13 11.19 6.82
N ASP A 124 2.40 11.97 7.58
CA ASP A 124 2.56 13.42 7.57
C ASP A 124 3.14 13.94 8.89
N GLU A 125 3.41 15.25 8.92
CA GLU A 125 4.06 15.93 10.05
C GLU A 125 3.23 15.96 11.33
N ARG A 126 1.94 15.60 11.27
CA ARG A 126 1.07 15.55 12.44
C ARG A 126 1.36 14.34 13.34
N LEU A 127 2.14 13.37 12.86
CA LEU A 127 2.54 12.24 13.69
C LEU A 127 3.46 12.74 14.82
N SER A 128 3.10 12.43 16.06
CA SER A 128 3.90 12.83 17.23
C SER A 128 5.27 12.16 17.26
N ASP A 129 6.23 12.79 17.93
CA ASP A 129 7.55 12.21 18.11
C ASP A 129 7.49 10.88 18.87
N GLU A 130 6.61 10.78 19.85
CA GLU A 130 6.40 9.55 20.59
C GLU A 130 5.93 8.40 19.69
N ALA A 131 4.90 8.64 18.88
CA ALA A 131 4.40 7.63 17.96
C ALA A 131 5.44 7.27 16.89
N PHE A 132 6.15 8.25 16.39
CA PHE A 132 7.25 8.05 15.44
C PHE A 132 8.29 7.07 16.00
N GLU A 133 8.75 7.29 17.23
CA GLU A 133 9.75 6.43 17.84
C GLU A 133 9.22 5.02 18.14
N LEU A 134 7.97 4.92 18.58
CA LEU A 134 7.35 3.62 18.87
C LEU A 134 7.19 2.76 17.62
N ILE A 135 6.80 3.37 16.52
CA ILE A 135 6.67 2.63 15.24
C ILE A 135 8.05 2.24 14.72
N GLN A 136 9.03 3.15 14.79
CA GLN A 136 10.41 2.81 14.41
C GLN A 136 10.99 1.67 15.24
N ALA A 137 10.64 1.59 16.52
CA ALA A 137 11.04 0.49 17.38
C ALA A 137 10.50 -0.86 16.92
N ARG A 138 9.46 -0.88 16.09
CA ARG A 138 8.92 -2.09 15.47
C ARG A 138 9.67 -2.51 14.20
N GLY A 139 10.74 -1.82 13.86
CA GLY A 139 11.56 -2.13 12.68
C GLY A 139 11.12 -1.44 11.40
N VAL A 140 10.25 -0.46 11.48
CA VAL A 140 9.70 0.27 10.34
C VAL A 140 10.44 1.60 10.17
N LYS A 141 10.84 1.91 8.94
CA LYS A 141 11.35 3.24 8.61
C LYS A 141 10.16 4.19 8.49
N VAL A 142 10.10 5.22 9.33
CA VAL A 142 9.00 6.20 9.30
C VAL A 142 9.48 7.49 8.64
N ILE A 143 8.72 7.96 7.66
CA ILE A 143 8.98 9.22 6.98
C ILE A 143 7.77 10.12 7.22
N ARG A 144 8.03 11.28 7.83
CA ARG A 144 7.01 12.32 8.04
C ARG A 144 7.14 13.37 6.95
N ALA A 145 6.26 13.29 5.96
CA ALA A 145 6.25 14.25 4.86
C ALA A 145 5.56 15.54 5.31
N ARG A 146 6.05 16.66 4.80
CA ARG A 146 5.39 17.94 5.04
C ARG A 146 4.11 18.04 4.21
N CYS A 147 3.04 18.51 4.85
CA CYS A 147 1.84 18.90 4.13
C CYS A 147 2.11 20.25 3.46
N GLU A 148 2.03 20.29 2.14
CA GLU A 148 2.01 21.57 1.43
C GLU A 148 0.58 22.10 1.44
N ASP A 149 0.44 23.39 1.77
CA ASP A 149 -0.86 24.08 1.75
C ASP A 149 -1.36 24.32 0.33
#